data_00bd9c0de7537900221b7eebe3559ddf
#
_entry.id   00bd9c0de7537900221b7eebe3559ddf
#
_cell.length_a   1.000
_cell.length_b   1.000
_cell.length_c   1.000
_cell.angle_alpha   90.00
_cell.angle_beta   90.00
_cell.angle_gamma   90.00
#
_symmetry.space_group_name_H-M   'P 1'
#
loop_
_entity.id
_entity.type
_entity.pdbx_description
1 polymer ?
#
loop_
_entity_poly.entity_id
_entity_poly.type
_entity_poly.pdbx_seq_one_letter_code
_entity_poly.pdbx_strand_id
1 'polypeptide(L)'
;MAATGVHTSEGRQTGRLASRAETAQRVLLLCGLMSSLLYVGTDALGAIRYPGYSYTSQAISELGAIGSPVAALLMPLFLTYDVLLIAFGVGVLRAAVDRNRALRVAGALLTAIGVIGLFWLPFFPMHARGAGTTLTDTMHIVLSAVTVLLILLAIGFGARAFGKGFRRYSIATILILVAAGALAGRDGARLAAQLPTPWLGVTERINVFGYLLWVAVLAVLLLRSRSHRADA
;
A
#
# COMPACT_ATOMS: atom_id res chain seq x y z
N MET A 1 42.81 36.25 21.94
CA MET A 1 41.86 35.23 22.50
C MET A 1 40.50 35.36 21.81
N ALA A 2 40.28 34.75 20.66
CA ALA A 2 38.98 34.76 19.97
C ALA A 2 38.83 33.61 18.96
N ALA A 3 39.03 32.34 19.37
CA ALA A 3 38.94 31.20 18.49
C ALA A 3 38.02 30.04 19.00
N THR A 4 37.39 30.19 20.18
CA THR A 4 36.69 29.08 20.85
C THR A 4 35.15 29.09 20.65
N GLY A 5 34.59 30.11 20.03
CA GLY A 5 33.11 30.24 19.91
C GLY A 5 32.47 29.62 18.66
N VAL A 6 33.23 29.45 17.58
CA VAL A 6 32.69 29.00 16.27
C VAL A 6 32.47 27.50 16.24
N HIS A 7 33.34 26.68 16.81
CA HIS A 7 33.23 25.22 16.84
C HIS A 7 32.02 24.69 17.62
N THR A 8 31.52 25.40 18.62
CA THR A 8 30.38 24.95 19.44
C THR A 8 29.02 25.20 18.77
N SER A 9 28.91 26.20 17.91
CA SER A 9 27.67 26.50 17.17
C SER A 9 27.45 25.53 16.01
N GLU A 10 28.48 25.19 15.26
CA GLU A 10 28.45 24.23 14.16
C GLU A 10 28.12 22.82 14.65
N GLY A 11 28.71 22.36 15.74
CA GLY A 11 28.41 21.06 16.35
C GLY A 11 26.99 20.92 16.83
N ARG A 12 26.37 21.98 17.38
CA ARG A 12 24.96 21.99 17.76
C ARG A 12 24.01 22.00 16.53
N GLN A 13 24.38 22.69 15.47
CA GLN A 13 23.59 22.78 14.27
C GLN A 13 23.58 21.44 13.51
N THR A 14 24.73 20.79 13.38
CA THR A 14 24.83 19.44 12.77
C THR A 14 24.07 18.40 13.56
N GLY A 15 24.14 18.40 14.90
CA GLY A 15 23.36 17.52 15.76
C GLY A 15 21.84 17.70 15.61
N ARG A 16 21.36 18.94 15.51
CA ARG A 16 19.93 19.24 15.27
C ARG A 16 19.45 18.78 13.89
N LEU A 17 20.26 18.93 12.86
CA LEU A 17 19.93 18.49 11.50
C LEU A 17 19.86 16.95 11.44
N ALA A 18 20.80 16.24 12.06
CA ALA A 18 20.79 14.78 12.16
C ALA A 18 19.53 14.26 12.88
N SER A 19 19.17 14.86 14.02
CA SER A 19 17.97 14.51 14.78
C SER A 19 16.67 14.74 13.96
N ARG A 20 16.58 15.84 13.23
CA ARG A 20 15.43 16.11 12.34
C ARG A 20 15.33 15.11 11.19
N ALA A 21 16.44 14.74 10.57
CA ALA A 21 16.49 13.76 9.50
C ALA A 21 16.05 12.36 10.00
N GLU A 22 16.45 12.00 11.21
CA GLU A 22 16.05 10.75 11.85
C GLU A 22 14.58 10.73 12.18
N THR A 23 14.02 11.80 12.74
CA THR A 23 12.60 11.95 13.02
C THR A 23 11.77 11.86 11.74
N ALA A 24 12.17 12.60 10.69
CA ALA A 24 11.50 12.55 9.40
C ALA A 24 11.49 11.11 8.82
N GLN A 25 12.60 10.40 8.95
CA GLN A 25 12.69 9.01 8.49
C GLN A 25 11.77 8.07 9.27
N ARG A 26 11.68 8.23 10.59
CA ARG A 26 10.74 7.44 11.43
C ARG A 26 9.29 7.71 11.02
N VAL A 27 8.92 8.98 10.81
CA VAL A 27 7.58 9.36 10.35
C VAL A 27 7.25 8.72 9.01
N LEU A 28 8.16 8.78 8.03
CA LEU A 28 7.96 8.14 6.73
C LEU A 28 7.73 6.63 6.84
N LEU A 29 8.46 5.94 7.72
CA LEU A 29 8.27 4.50 7.94
C LEU A 29 6.95 4.19 8.68
N LEU A 30 6.52 5.04 9.61
CA LEU A 30 5.22 4.90 10.29
C LEU A 30 4.04 5.05 9.30
N CYS A 31 4.20 5.81 8.22
CA CYS A 31 3.18 5.93 7.18
C CYS A 31 2.78 4.56 6.59
N GLY A 32 3.68 3.57 6.58
CA GLY A 32 3.34 2.21 6.14
C GLY A 32 2.35 1.49 7.05
N LEU A 33 2.45 1.69 8.36
CA LEU A 33 1.45 1.17 9.32
C LEU A 33 0.13 1.93 9.20
N MET A 34 0.22 3.25 9.14
CA MET A 34 -0.96 4.10 9.05
C MET A 34 -1.75 3.89 7.76
N SER A 35 -1.05 3.70 6.62
CA SER A 35 -1.71 3.39 5.35
C SER A 35 -2.48 2.07 5.43
N SER A 36 -1.87 1.02 5.98
CA SER A 36 -2.50 -0.29 6.12
C SER A 36 -3.75 -0.24 7.01
N LEU A 37 -3.66 0.43 8.16
CA LEU A 37 -4.79 0.60 9.08
C LEU A 37 -5.91 1.47 8.47
N LEU A 38 -5.53 2.55 7.79
CA LEU A 38 -6.50 3.44 7.14
C LEU A 38 -7.29 2.70 6.07
N TYR A 39 -6.61 1.90 5.22
CA TYR A 39 -7.29 1.15 4.16
C TYR A 39 -8.29 0.15 4.73
N VAL A 40 -7.88 -0.66 5.71
CA VAL A 40 -8.78 -1.63 6.37
C VAL A 40 -9.96 -0.92 7.03
N GLY A 41 -9.71 0.21 7.72
CA GLY A 41 -10.77 1.03 8.31
C GLY A 41 -11.73 1.63 7.27
N THR A 42 -11.20 2.04 6.12
CA THR A 42 -12.00 2.58 5.01
C THR A 42 -12.91 1.50 4.39
N ASP A 43 -12.39 0.29 4.15
CA ASP A 43 -13.19 -0.85 3.68
C ASP A 43 -14.31 -1.21 4.67
N ALA A 44 -13.98 -1.33 5.95
CA ALA A 44 -14.97 -1.62 6.99
C ALA A 44 -16.04 -0.52 7.09
N LEU A 45 -15.64 0.75 7.08
CA LEU A 45 -16.56 1.90 7.10
C LEU A 45 -17.50 1.87 5.90
N GLY A 46 -16.96 1.62 4.70
CA GLY A 46 -17.73 1.52 3.47
C GLY A 46 -18.75 0.40 3.52
N ALA A 47 -18.33 -0.79 3.94
CA ALA A 47 -19.18 -1.96 4.04
C ALA A 47 -20.35 -1.74 5.03
N ILE A 48 -20.10 -1.05 6.16
CA ILE A 48 -21.13 -0.75 7.16
C ILE A 48 -22.11 0.33 6.65
N ARG A 49 -21.62 1.30 5.89
CA ARG A 49 -22.41 2.45 5.43
C ARG A 49 -23.15 2.24 4.12
N TYR A 50 -22.83 1.21 3.35
CA TYR A 50 -23.47 0.90 2.08
C TYR A 50 -24.64 -0.07 2.29
N PRO A 51 -25.91 0.37 2.20
CA PRO A 51 -27.06 -0.49 2.40
C PRO A 51 -27.09 -1.64 1.38
N GLY A 52 -27.21 -2.87 1.87
CA GLY A 52 -27.27 -4.08 1.01
C GLY A 52 -25.91 -4.52 0.45
N TYR A 53 -24.80 -3.92 0.83
CA TYR A 53 -23.48 -4.38 0.43
C TYR A 53 -23.15 -5.75 1.02
N SER A 54 -22.76 -6.67 0.15
CA SER A 54 -22.34 -8.01 0.55
C SER A 54 -20.81 -8.09 0.63
N TYR A 55 -20.27 -8.16 1.85
CA TYR A 55 -18.84 -8.23 2.12
C TYR A 55 -18.17 -9.45 1.47
N THR A 56 -18.92 -10.53 1.25
CA THR A 56 -18.40 -11.76 0.64
C THR A 56 -18.43 -11.72 -0.88
N SER A 57 -19.47 -11.15 -1.47
CA SER A 57 -19.72 -11.24 -2.92
C SER A 57 -19.39 -9.96 -3.68
N GLN A 58 -19.21 -8.83 -2.99
CA GLN A 58 -18.87 -7.54 -3.61
C GLN A 58 -17.44 -7.13 -3.33
N ALA A 59 -16.79 -6.62 -4.39
CA ALA A 59 -15.42 -6.15 -4.36
C ALA A 59 -15.27 -4.87 -3.53
N ILE A 60 -14.09 -4.61 -2.98
CA ILE A 60 -13.75 -3.32 -2.33
C ILE A 60 -13.91 -2.18 -3.33
N SER A 61 -13.50 -2.41 -4.57
CA SER A 61 -13.61 -1.43 -5.65
C SER A 61 -15.05 -0.97 -5.91
N GLU A 62 -16.06 -1.80 -5.62
CA GLU A 62 -17.47 -1.44 -5.74
C GLU A 62 -17.90 -0.38 -4.69
N LEU A 63 -17.17 -0.23 -3.59
CA LEU A 63 -17.42 0.84 -2.62
C LEU A 63 -17.12 2.23 -3.19
N GLY A 64 -16.14 2.34 -4.08
CA GLY A 64 -15.78 3.57 -4.78
C GLY A 64 -16.39 3.71 -6.18
N ALA A 65 -17.31 2.80 -6.58
CA ALA A 65 -17.88 2.77 -7.91
C ALA A 65 -18.79 3.98 -8.20
N ILE A 66 -18.93 4.33 -9.47
CA ILE A 66 -19.95 5.29 -9.94
C ILE A 66 -21.32 4.72 -9.60
N GLY A 67 -22.11 5.49 -8.86
CA GLY A 67 -23.41 5.06 -8.33
C GLY A 67 -23.37 4.44 -6.94
N SER A 68 -22.19 4.25 -6.34
CA SER A 68 -22.07 3.84 -4.93
C SER A 68 -22.48 4.99 -3.99
N PRO A 69 -23.38 4.75 -3.01
CA PRO A 69 -23.83 5.78 -2.07
C PRO A 69 -22.73 6.23 -1.10
N VAL A 70 -21.62 5.49 -1.03
CA VAL A 70 -20.50 5.78 -0.11
C VAL A 70 -19.25 6.30 -0.82
N ALA A 71 -19.23 6.34 -2.15
CA ALA A 71 -18.05 6.73 -2.92
C ALA A 71 -17.49 8.11 -2.51
N ALA A 72 -18.35 9.11 -2.37
CA ALA A 72 -17.93 10.46 -1.97
C ALA A 72 -17.29 10.51 -0.56
N LEU A 73 -17.74 9.66 0.35
CA LEU A 73 -17.19 9.53 1.70
C LEU A 73 -15.82 8.83 1.68
N LEU A 74 -15.67 7.78 0.87
CA LEU A 74 -14.50 6.92 0.92
C LEU A 74 -13.36 7.39 0.02
N MET A 75 -13.66 8.12 -1.06
CA MET A 75 -12.64 8.62 -2.01
C MET A 75 -11.49 9.38 -1.30
N PRO A 76 -11.73 10.38 -0.45
CA PRO A 76 -10.64 11.09 0.22
C PRO A 76 -9.82 10.17 1.15
N LEU A 77 -10.42 9.14 1.73
CA LEU A 77 -9.72 8.18 2.59
C LEU A 77 -8.80 7.27 1.77
N PHE A 78 -9.25 6.78 0.61
CA PHE A 78 -8.41 6.01 -0.31
C PHE A 78 -7.25 6.86 -0.87
N LEU A 79 -7.52 8.12 -1.25
CA LEU A 79 -6.45 9.02 -1.71
C LEU A 79 -5.44 9.33 -0.59
N THR A 80 -5.90 9.46 0.66
CA THR A 80 -5.01 9.60 1.82
C THR A 80 -4.15 8.35 2.03
N TYR A 81 -4.72 7.16 1.85
CA TYR A 81 -3.95 5.91 1.85
C TYR A 81 -2.83 5.94 0.82
N ASP A 82 -3.10 6.37 -0.42
CA ASP A 82 -2.09 6.44 -1.48
C ASP A 82 -0.96 7.43 -1.13
N VAL A 83 -1.29 8.60 -0.57
CA VAL A 83 -0.29 9.57 -0.09
C VAL A 83 0.60 8.96 1.00
N LEU A 84 -0.01 8.25 1.98
CA LEU A 84 0.74 7.57 3.04
C LEU A 84 1.63 6.45 2.48
N LEU A 85 1.15 5.71 1.48
CA LEU A 85 1.92 4.67 0.81
C LEU A 85 3.13 5.25 0.04
N ILE A 86 2.94 6.38 -0.64
CA ILE A 86 4.05 7.13 -1.29
C ILE A 86 5.08 7.55 -0.24
N ALA A 87 4.64 8.14 0.86
CA ALA A 87 5.52 8.57 1.95
C ALA A 87 6.30 7.38 2.52
N PHE A 88 5.64 6.23 2.72
CA PHE A 88 6.29 5.00 3.15
C PHE A 88 7.32 4.51 2.12
N GLY A 89 6.97 4.46 0.83
CA GLY A 89 7.88 4.07 -0.25
C GLY A 89 9.14 4.93 -0.26
N VAL A 90 9.02 6.26 -0.10
CA VAL A 90 10.14 7.19 0.06
C VAL A 90 10.94 6.86 1.33
N GLY A 91 10.28 6.51 2.44
CA GLY A 91 10.93 6.06 3.66
C GLY A 91 11.77 4.78 3.45
N VAL A 92 11.25 3.82 2.69
CA VAL A 92 11.96 2.60 2.31
C VAL A 92 13.15 2.91 1.40
N LEU A 93 13.01 3.79 0.41
CA LEU A 93 14.10 4.26 -0.46
C LEU A 93 15.26 4.85 0.35
N ARG A 94 14.95 5.74 1.30
CA ARG A 94 15.95 6.35 2.18
C ARG A 94 16.64 5.31 3.09
N ALA A 95 15.87 4.35 3.61
CA ALA A 95 16.43 3.27 4.43
C ALA A 95 17.32 2.30 3.64
N ALA A 96 17.19 2.27 2.32
CA ALA A 96 17.90 1.36 1.42
C ALA A 96 19.27 1.90 0.93
N VAL A 97 19.58 3.18 1.15
CA VAL A 97 20.81 3.82 0.62
C VAL A 97 22.06 3.04 1.00
N ASP A 98 22.15 2.56 2.24
CA ASP A 98 23.32 1.87 2.79
C ASP A 98 23.15 0.35 2.92
N ARG A 99 22.07 -0.24 2.38
CA ARG A 99 21.69 -1.62 2.69
C ARG A 99 21.69 -2.56 1.50
N ASN A 100 20.82 -2.30 0.53
CA ASN A 100 20.51 -3.31 -0.45
C ASN A 100 19.79 -2.71 -1.67
N ARG A 101 20.33 -2.97 -2.87
CA ARG A 101 19.71 -2.56 -4.14
C ARG A 101 18.28 -3.09 -4.29
N ALA A 102 18.01 -4.31 -3.82
CA ALA A 102 16.67 -4.91 -3.90
C ALA A 102 15.65 -4.15 -3.03
N LEU A 103 16.03 -3.70 -1.82
CA LEU A 103 15.16 -2.87 -0.98
C LEU A 103 14.89 -1.51 -1.64
N ARG A 104 15.87 -0.94 -2.37
CA ARG A 104 15.67 0.30 -3.13
C ARG A 104 14.61 0.11 -4.22
N VAL A 105 14.68 -1.01 -4.97
CA VAL A 105 13.67 -1.34 -5.98
C VAL A 105 12.29 -1.51 -5.33
N ALA A 106 12.21 -2.22 -4.19
CA ALA A 106 10.94 -2.36 -3.47
C ALA A 106 10.35 -1.00 -3.04
N GLY A 107 11.18 -0.08 -2.53
CA GLY A 107 10.74 1.28 -2.18
C GLY A 107 10.24 2.09 -3.39
N ALA A 108 10.92 1.99 -4.54
CA ALA A 108 10.48 2.63 -5.78
C ALA A 108 9.13 2.06 -6.26
N LEU A 109 8.96 0.74 -6.20
CA LEU A 109 7.70 0.08 -6.56
C LEU A 109 6.55 0.48 -5.63
N LEU A 110 6.78 0.54 -4.31
CA LEU A 110 5.77 1.01 -3.35
C LEU A 110 5.36 2.47 -3.63
N THR A 111 6.33 3.34 -3.95
CA THR A 111 6.04 4.72 -4.35
C THR A 111 5.21 4.75 -5.64
N ALA A 112 5.57 3.94 -6.64
CA ALA A 112 4.84 3.86 -7.91
C ALA A 112 3.39 3.36 -7.72
N ILE A 113 3.16 2.37 -6.85
CA ILE A 113 1.82 1.88 -6.52
C ILE A 113 0.96 3.01 -5.97
N GLY A 114 1.45 3.77 -4.99
CA GLY A 114 0.70 4.90 -4.44
C GLY A 114 0.46 6.02 -5.46
N VAL A 115 1.44 6.33 -6.34
CA VAL A 115 1.26 7.31 -7.41
C VAL A 115 0.18 6.86 -8.39
N ILE A 116 0.18 5.58 -8.80
CA ILE A 116 -0.86 5.03 -9.67
C ILE A 116 -2.24 5.14 -8.99
N GLY A 117 -2.34 4.82 -7.69
CA GLY A 117 -3.58 4.91 -6.92
C GLY A 117 -4.19 6.31 -6.92
N LEU A 118 -3.37 7.36 -6.75
CA LEU A 118 -3.82 8.75 -6.80
C LEU A 118 -4.48 9.15 -8.12
N PHE A 119 -4.07 8.54 -9.23
CA PHE A 119 -4.67 8.80 -10.54
C PHE A 119 -5.76 7.79 -10.91
N TRP A 120 -5.61 6.54 -10.53
CA TRP A 120 -6.54 5.49 -10.90
C TRP A 120 -7.95 5.72 -10.37
N LEU A 121 -8.10 5.89 -9.05
CA LEU A 121 -9.40 6.01 -8.40
C LEU A 121 -10.24 7.20 -8.91
N PRO A 122 -9.71 8.44 -9.04
CA PRO A 122 -10.50 9.57 -9.51
C PRO A 122 -10.83 9.53 -11.00
N PHE A 123 -9.93 8.97 -11.83
CA PHE A 123 -10.08 9.07 -13.28
C PHE A 123 -10.66 7.83 -13.94
N PHE A 124 -10.54 6.67 -13.29
CA PHE A 124 -11.01 5.41 -13.83
C PHE A 124 -11.80 4.61 -12.77
N PRO A 125 -12.83 5.19 -12.14
CA PRO A 125 -13.70 4.43 -11.27
C PRO A 125 -14.49 3.40 -12.08
N MET A 126 -14.79 2.25 -11.47
CA MET A 126 -15.72 1.30 -12.09
C MET A 126 -17.17 1.75 -11.90
N HIS A 127 -18.09 1.22 -12.68
CA HIS A 127 -19.52 1.42 -12.46
C HIS A 127 -20.08 0.37 -11.49
N ALA A 128 -21.20 0.72 -10.84
CA ALA A 128 -21.95 -0.22 -10.03
C ALA A 128 -22.48 -1.38 -10.90
N ARG A 129 -22.75 -2.53 -10.26
CA ARG A 129 -23.28 -3.72 -10.93
C ARG A 129 -24.54 -3.40 -11.74
N GLY A 130 -24.65 -3.99 -12.93
CA GLY A 130 -25.80 -3.80 -13.82
C GLY A 130 -25.64 -2.64 -14.81
N ALA A 131 -24.69 -1.74 -14.64
CA ALA A 131 -24.29 -0.80 -15.67
C ALA A 131 -23.40 -1.52 -16.70
N GLY A 132 -23.57 -1.25 -17.99
CA GLY A 132 -22.74 -1.85 -19.04
C GLY A 132 -21.23 -1.52 -18.85
N THR A 133 -20.37 -2.28 -19.52
CA THR A 133 -18.91 -2.07 -19.47
C THR A 133 -18.52 -0.85 -20.33
N THR A 134 -17.77 0.07 -19.72
CA THR A 134 -17.25 1.29 -20.36
C THR A 134 -15.74 1.28 -20.46
N LEU A 135 -15.16 2.30 -21.09
CA LEU A 135 -13.71 2.49 -21.13
C LEU A 135 -13.12 2.64 -19.72
N THR A 136 -13.82 3.35 -18.82
CA THR A 136 -13.34 3.53 -17.43
C THR A 136 -13.28 2.20 -16.70
N ASP A 137 -14.26 1.30 -16.86
CA ASP A 137 -14.24 -0.04 -16.27
C ASP A 137 -13.09 -0.88 -16.80
N THR A 138 -12.86 -0.83 -18.12
CA THR A 138 -11.72 -1.52 -18.74
C THR A 138 -10.39 -1.02 -18.19
N MET A 139 -10.22 0.30 -18.10
CA MET A 139 -9.01 0.91 -17.54
C MET A 139 -8.86 0.60 -16.05
N HIS A 140 -9.96 0.55 -15.29
CA HIS A 140 -9.94 0.10 -13.90
C HIS A 140 -9.35 -1.30 -13.75
N ILE A 141 -9.80 -2.25 -14.56
CA ILE A 141 -9.30 -3.63 -14.57
C ILE A 141 -7.81 -3.69 -14.97
N VAL A 142 -7.42 -2.95 -16.00
CA VAL A 142 -6.03 -2.91 -16.47
C VAL A 142 -5.10 -2.35 -15.39
N LEU A 143 -5.49 -1.22 -14.77
CA LEU A 143 -4.70 -0.60 -13.70
C LEU A 143 -4.66 -1.46 -12.44
N SER A 144 -5.74 -2.19 -12.12
CA SER A 144 -5.73 -3.21 -11.06
C SER A 144 -4.69 -4.29 -11.33
N ALA A 145 -4.66 -4.85 -12.53
CA ALA A 145 -3.71 -5.89 -12.92
C ALA A 145 -2.26 -5.38 -12.86
N VAL A 146 -2.00 -4.16 -13.35
CA VAL A 146 -0.69 -3.50 -13.25
C VAL A 146 -0.29 -3.32 -11.77
N THR A 147 -1.20 -2.84 -10.94
CA THR A 147 -0.95 -2.64 -9.50
C THR A 147 -0.62 -3.96 -8.80
N VAL A 148 -1.37 -5.02 -9.07
CA VAL A 148 -1.09 -6.36 -8.53
C VAL A 148 0.31 -6.85 -8.95
N LEU A 149 0.68 -6.66 -10.21
CA LEU A 149 2.03 -7.01 -10.69
C LEU A 149 3.11 -6.24 -9.93
N LEU A 150 2.94 -4.92 -9.75
CA LEU A 150 3.89 -4.08 -9.00
C LEU A 150 3.98 -4.51 -7.53
N ILE A 151 2.85 -4.91 -6.93
CA ILE A 151 2.80 -5.45 -5.57
C ILE A 151 3.64 -6.73 -5.47
N LEU A 152 3.43 -7.70 -6.37
CA LEU A 152 4.18 -8.96 -6.38
C LEU A 152 5.69 -8.71 -6.55
N LEU A 153 6.07 -7.78 -7.42
CA LEU A 153 7.46 -7.37 -7.62
C LEU A 153 8.01 -6.68 -6.35
N ALA A 154 7.26 -5.79 -5.71
CA ALA A 154 7.68 -5.10 -4.49
C ALA A 154 7.94 -6.11 -3.36
N ILE A 155 7.06 -7.09 -3.17
CA ILE A 155 7.22 -8.17 -2.20
C ILE A 155 8.44 -9.03 -2.56
N GLY A 156 8.61 -9.41 -3.84
CA GLY A 156 9.71 -10.25 -4.32
C GLY A 156 11.09 -9.59 -4.11
N PHE A 157 11.22 -8.31 -4.44
CA PHE A 157 12.45 -7.56 -4.16
C PHE A 157 12.63 -7.31 -2.67
N GLY A 158 11.57 -6.93 -1.95
CA GLY A 158 11.59 -6.68 -0.51
C GLY A 158 11.95 -7.94 0.31
N ALA A 159 11.63 -9.14 -0.16
CA ALA A 159 11.96 -10.41 0.48
C ALA A 159 13.46 -10.59 0.78
N ARG A 160 14.32 -9.83 0.10
CA ARG A 160 15.78 -9.84 0.29
C ARG A 160 16.27 -8.84 1.33
N ALA A 161 15.38 -8.02 1.91
CA ALA A 161 15.75 -6.95 2.83
C ALA A 161 16.20 -7.45 4.21
N PHE A 162 15.68 -8.61 4.64
CA PHE A 162 15.92 -9.19 5.95
C PHE A 162 16.24 -10.69 5.85
N GLY A 163 16.48 -11.35 6.99
CA GLY A 163 16.88 -12.74 7.07
C GLY A 163 15.86 -13.76 6.52
N LYS A 164 16.20 -15.05 6.67
CA LYS A 164 15.46 -16.19 6.09
C LYS A 164 13.97 -16.22 6.49
N GLY A 165 13.62 -15.78 7.71
CA GLY A 165 12.24 -15.73 8.21
C GLY A 165 11.36 -14.80 7.39
N PHE A 166 11.80 -13.55 7.18
CA PHE A 166 11.05 -12.58 6.38
C PHE A 166 10.96 -13.00 4.92
N ARG A 167 12.02 -13.62 4.38
CA ARG A 167 11.99 -14.15 3.02
C ARG A 167 10.92 -15.25 2.85
N ARG A 168 10.83 -16.21 3.79
CA ARG A 168 9.79 -17.25 3.76
C ARG A 168 8.39 -16.66 3.85
N TYR A 169 8.20 -15.71 4.76
CA TYR A 169 6.94 -14.96 4.90
C TYR A 169 6.56 -14.25 3.59
N SER A 170 7.48 -13.53 2.95
CA SER A 170 7.25 -12.84 1.68
C SER A 170 6.89 -13.81 0.55
N ILE A 171 7.55 -14.97 0.46
CA ILE A 171 7.22 -16.02 -0.53
C ILE A 171 5.81 -16.57 -0.27
N ALA A 172 5.47 -16.88 0.98
CA ALA A 172 4.13 -17.34 1.33
C ALA A 172 3.07 -16.29 0.97
N THR A 173 3.33 -15.01 1.25
CA THR A 173 2.45 -13.91 0.86
C THR A 173 2.25 -13.89 -0.66
N ILE A 174 3.32 -13.95 -1.46
CA ILE A 174 3.20 -13.99 -2.94
C ILE A 174 2.30 -15.15 -3.39
N LEU A 175 2.50 -16.35 -2.85
CA LEU A 175 1.70 -17.51 -3.24
C LEU A 175 0.21 -17.32 -2.90
N ILE A 176 -0.09 -16.76 -1.72
CA ILE A 176 -1.47 -16.44 -1.32
C ILE A 176 -2.08 -15.38 -2.25
N LEU A 177 -1.34 -14.31 -2.55
CA LEU A 177 -1.83 -13.25 -3.43
C LEU A 177 -2.06 -13.76 -4.86
N VAL A 178 -1.19 -14.59 -5.40
CA VAL A 178 -1.35 -15.18 -6.73
C VAL A 178 -2.59 -16.08 -6.77
N ALA A 179 -2.78 -16.95 -5.78
CA ALA A 179 -3.95 -17.82 -5.70
C ALA A 179 -5.25 -17.03 -5.57
N ALA A 180 -5.32 -16.08 -4.63
CA ALA A 180 -6.50 -15.24 -4.42
C ALA A 180 -6.76 -14.33 -5.63
N GLY A 181 -5.72 -13.77 -6.24
CA GLY A 181 -5.82 -12.94 -7.45
C GLY A 181 -6.34 -13.71 -8.66
N ALA A 182 -5.93 -14.97 -8.85
CA ALA A 182 -6.47 -15.83 -9.90
C ALA A 182 -7.98 -16.10 -9.71
N LEU A 183 -8.41 -16.34 -8.47
CA LEU A 183 -9.83 -16.53 -8.15
C LEU A 183 -10.62 -15.24 -8.35
N ALA A 184 -10.12 -14.11 -7.89
CA ALA A 184 -10.76 -12.80 -8.10
C ALA A 184 -10.84 -12.44 -9.59
N GLY A 185 -9.79 -12.73 -10.39
CA GLY A 185 -9.79 -12.53 -11.83
C GLY A 185 -10.87 -13.35 -12.56
N ARG A 186 -11.06 -14.62 -12.15
CA ARG A 186 -12.15 -15.45 -12.66
C ARG A 186 -13.53 -14.86 -12.33
N ASP A 187 -13.71 -14.39 -11.10
CA ASP A 187 -14.97 -13.79 -10.67
C ASP A 187 -15.19 -12.41 -11.32
N GLY A 188 -14.12 -11.66 -11.64
CA GLY A 188 -14.20 -10.44 -12.45
C GLY A 188 -14.80 -10.68 -13.84
N ALA A 189 -14.38 -11.76 -14.52
CA ALA A 189 -14.97 -12.15 -15.80
C ALA A 189 -16.46 -12.54 -15.65
N ARG A 190 -16.83 -13.19 -14.55
CA ARG A 190 -18.24 -13.49 -14.23
C ARG A 190 -19.06 -12.23 -13.98
N LEU A 191 -18.48 -11.25 -13.28
CA LEU A 191 -19.10 -9.94 -13.03
C LEU A 191 -19.39 -9.22 -14.36
N ALA A 192 -18.43 -9.19 -15.28
CA ALA A 192 -18.63 -8.62 -16.62
C ALA A 192 -19.74 -9.31 -17.41
N ALA A 193 -19.88 -10.63 -17.22
CA ALA A 193 -20.96 -11.43 -17.81
C ALA A 193 -22.29 -11.38 -17.03
N GLN A 194 -22.42 -10.51 -16.03
CA GLN A 194 -23.60 -10.38 -15.16
C GLN A 194 -23.96 -11.68 -14.39
N LEU A 195 -22.97 -12.53 -14.13
CA LEU A 195 -23.14 -13.77 -13.39
C LEU A 195 -22.86 -13.58 -11.88
N PRO A 196 -23.42 -14.42 -11.00
CA PRO A 196 -23.14 -14.35 -9.56
C PRO A 196 -21.66 -14.53 -9.22
N THR A 197 -21.14 -13.73 -8.28
CA THR A 197 -19.75 -13.73 -7.80
C THR A 197 -19.71 -13.93 -6.29
N PRO A 198 -20.08 -15.10 -5.74
CA PRO A 198 -20.32 -15.27 -4.30
C PRO A 198 -19.09 -15.06 -3.42
N TRP A 199 -17.88 -15.17 -3.98
CA TRP A 199 -16.62 -15.10 -3.24
C TRP A 199 -15.69 -13.96 -3.67
N LEU A 200 -16.09 -13.12 -4.64
CA LEU A 200 -15.24 -12.03 -5.16
C LEU A 200 -14.75 -11.11 -4.06
N GLY A 201 -15.62 -10.69 -3.14
CA GLY A 201 -15.25 -9.83 -2.03
C GLY A 201 -14.24 -10.46 -1.08
N VAL A 202 -14.36 -11.75 -0.81
CA VAL A 202 -13.41 -12.49 0.03
C VAL A 202 -12.04 -12.61 -0.65
N THR A 203 -12.01 -13.02 -1.91
CA THR A 203 -10.77 -13.26 -2.65
C THR A 203 -10.00 -11.95 -2.89
N GLU A 204 -10.71 -10.85 -3.17
CA GLU A 204 -10.10 -9.54 -3.29
C GLU A 204 -9.51 -9.06 -1.95
N ARG A 205 -10.24 -9.23 -0.83
CA ARG A 205 -9.74 -8.86 0.51
C ARG A 205 -8.55 -9.69 0.94
N ILE A 206 -8.50 -10.97 0.65
CA ILE A 206 -7.30 -11.79 0.89
C ILE A 206 -6.11 -11.20 0.14
N ASN A 207 -6.31 -10.78 -1.11
CA ASN A 207 -5.28 -10.15 -1.92
C ASN A 207 -4.81 -8.83 -1.30
N VAL A 208 -5.74 -7.91 -1.07
CA VAL A 208 -5.44 -6.56 -0.56
C VAL A 208 -4.88 -6.63 0.86
N PHE A 209 -5.54 -7.34 1.78
CA PHE A 209 -5.11 -7.38 3.19
C PHE A 209 -3.81 -8.16 3.37
N GLY A 210 -3.56 -9.18 2.55
CA GLY A 210 -2.26 -9.87 2.51
C GLY A 210 -1.12 -8.93 2.14
N TYR A 211 -1.33 -8.07 1.16
CA TYR A 211 -0.38 -7.02 0.79
C TYR A 211 -0.20 -5.97 1.89
N LEU A 212 -1.29 -5.44 2.45
CA LEU A 212 -1.25 -4.45 3.54
C LEU A 212 -0.53 -4.99 4.78
N LEU A 213 -0.76 -6.26 5.12
CA LEU A 213 -0.04 -6.92 6.21
C LEU A 213 1.47 -7.00 5.92
N TRP A 214 1.84 -7.32 4.67
CA TRP A 214 3.24 -7.33 4.27
C TRP A 214 3.89 -5.94 4.38
N VAL A 215 3.20 -4.87 3.97
CA VAL A 215 3.62 -3.47 4.14
C VAL A 215 3.84 -3.15 5.62
N ALA A 216 2.89 -3.50 6.48
CA ALA A 216 2.97 -3.26 7.91
C ALA A 216 4.16 -3.99 8.56
N VAL A 217 4.37 -5.27 8.21
CA VAL A 217 5.51 -6.05 8.70
C VAL A 217 6.85 -5.46 8.23
N LEU A 218 6.95 -5.05 6.97
CA LEU A 218 8.15 -4.39 6.44
C LEU A 218 8.43 -3.07 7.20
N ALA A 219 7.40 -2.27 7.47
CA ALA A 219 7.52 -1.02 8.23
C ALA A 219 8.05 -1.27 9.65
N VAL A 220 7.49 -2.25 10.37
CA VAL A 220 7.92 -2.63 11.72
C VAL A 220 9.39 -3.08 11.73
N LEU A 221 9.78 -3.93 10.79
CA LEU A 221 11.15 -4.43 10.71
C LEU A 221 12.16 -3.30 10.42
N LEU A 222 11.80 -2.36 9.53
CA LEU A 222 12.64 -1.19 9.25
C LEU A 222 12.76 -0.26 10.45
N LEU A 223 11.68 -0.03 11.20
CA LEU A 223 11.70 0.78 12.42
C LEU A 223 12.59 0.14 13.50
N ARG A 224 12.41 -1.16 13.78
CA ARG A 224 13.20 -1.89 14.78
C ARG A 224 14.71 -1.93 14.44
N SER A 225 15.05 -2.15 13.19
CA SER A 225 16.44 -2.20 12.75
C SER A 225 17.18 -0.86 12.88
N ARG A 226 16.46 0.24 13.02
CA ARG A 226 17.02 1.57 13.29
C ARG A 226 17.24 1.82 14.78
N SER A 227 16.31 1.39 15.65
CA SER A 227 16.47 1.53 17.10
C SER A 227 17.76 0.85 17.57
N HIS A 228 18.02 -0.38 17.12
CA HIS A 228 19.28 -1.09 17.45
C HIS A 228 20.57 -0.41 16.96
N ARG A 229 20.50 0.49 15.97
CA ARG A 229 21.68 1.25 15.50
C ARG A 229 21.89 2.56 16.25
N ALA A 230 20.86 3.08 16.88
CA ALA A 230 20.96 4.28 17.71
C ALA A 230 21.52 3.96 19.12
N ASP A 231 21.36 2.69 19.55
CA ASP A 231 21.78 2.21 20.86
C ASP A 231 23.17 1.54 20.84
N ALA A 232 23.81 1.38 19.66
CA ALA A 232 25.14 0.78 19.46
C ALA A 232 26.19 1.82 19.09
#